data_15c8e6e38778783f5b980e8874252e71
#
_entry.id   15c8e6e38778783f5b980e8874252e71
#
_cell.length_a   1.000
_cell.length_b   1.000
_cell.length_c   1.000
_cell.angle_alpha   90.00
_cell.angle_beta   90.00
_cell.angle_gamma   90.00
#
_symmetry.space_group_name_H-M   'P 1'
#
loop_
_entity.id
_entity.type
_entity.pdbx_description
1 polymer ?
#
loop_
_entity_poly.entity_id
_entity_poly.type
_entity_poly.pdbx_seq_one_letter_code
_entity_poly.pdbx_strand_id
1 'polypeptide(L)'
;MKVTLPALDTCESSFTPLVVLELAQDVKKETKEWLKNRIVSKKEDGDDNDDFLTMAECQFIIKHELENLRARDEKMIPGYPQAKLYPGKSLYCIRGYFGETIALYFGFLEYFTVALIPMAVIGLPYYLFVWEDYDKYVIFASFNLIWSTVILEVWKRGCANMTYRWGTLVMKRQFEEPRPGFHGVLGINPITSREEPLYPSYKRQLRIYLVSLPFVCLCLYFSLYVMMIYFDMEAWALSLHENSGSEWTSVLLYVPSIIYAIVIEIMNRLYRYAAEFLTSWENHRLESAYQNHLILKVLVFNFLNCFASLFYIAFVLRDMKLLRQSLATLLITSQILNQIMESLLPYWLQKKHHVRVRRKVQALKADIDATLYEQVVLEKEMGTYLGTFDDYLELFLQFGYVSLFSCVYPLAAAFAVLNNFTEVNSDALKMCRVLKRPFAEPSANIGVWQLAFETMSVISVVTNCALIGMSPQVNALFPESKLDLILIVVAVEHALLALKFILAFAIPDKPRHIQMKLARLEFESLEALKHQQMKLMAQNLKEESQESSKKEA
;
A
#
# COMPACT_ATOMS: atom_id res chain seq x y z
N MET A 1 18.99 -22.34 -28.89
CA MET A 1 18.98 -21.07 -29.65
C MET A 1 18.92 -19.96 -28.62
N LYS A 2 19.97 -19.13 -28.52
CA LYS A 2 19.96 -17.97 -27.63
C LYS A 2 19.33 -16.81 -28.37
N VAL A 3 18.22 -16.30 -27.89
CA VAL A 3 17.63 -15.08 -28.42
C VAL A 3 18.14 -13.93 -27.54
N THR A 4 19.15 -13.23 -28.00
CA THR A 4 19.61 -11.97 -27.41
C THR A 4 18.79 -10.85 -28.02
N LEU A 5 18.20 -10.01 -27.17
CA LEU A 5 17.46 -8.82 -27.62
C LEU A 5 18.46 -7.80 -28.18
N PRO A 6 18.38 -7.43 -29.48
CA PRO A 6 19.42 -6.59 -30.12
C PRO A 6 19.54 -5.18 -29.50
N ALA A 7 18.53 -4.67 -28.80
CA ALA A 7 18.57 -3.37 -28.14
C ALA A 7 19.49 -3.33 -26.90
N LEU A 8 20.00 -4.48 -26.44
CA LEU A 8 20.88 -4.56 -25.26
C LEU A 8 22.36 -4.67 -25.62
N ASP A 9 22.68 -5.03 -26.86
CA ASP A 9 24.10 -5.17 -27.30
C ASP A 9 24.80 -3.85 -27.62
N THR A 10 24.09 -2.71 -27.63
CA THR A 10 24.67 -1.40 -27.97
C THR A 10 25.10 -0.57 -26.75
N CYS A 11 24.86 -1.04 -25.54
CA CYS A 11 25.38 -0.43 -24.30
C CYS A 11 26.49 -1.30 -23.73
N GLU A 12 27.74 -0.92 -23.93
CA GLU A 12 28.92 -1.45 -23.21
C GLU A 12 28.92 -1.18 -21.68
N SER A 13 27.82 -0.72 -21.11
CA SER A 13 27.66 -0.60 -19.68
C SER A 13 27.06 -1.90 -19.14
N SER A 14 27.67 -2.45 -18.12
CA SER A 14 27.41 -3.66 -17.35
C SER A 14 25.92 -3.92 -16.93
N PHE A 15 24.98 -3.80 -17.84
CA PHE A 15 23.63 -4.28 -17.65
C PHE A 15 23.59 -5.76 -17.99
N THR A 16 23.48 -6.60 -16.96
CA THR A 16 23.05 -7.98 -17.17
C THR A 16 21.66 -7.94 -17.80
N PRO A 17 21.44 -8.67 -18.92
CA PRO A 17 20.11 -8.74 -19.51
C PRO A 17 19.10 -9.22 -18.49
N LEU A 18 17.99 -8.49 -18.35
CA LEU A 18 16.96 -8.78 -17.35
C LEU A 18 16.34 -10.17 -17.51
N VAL A 19 16.32 -10.70 -18.73
CA VAL A 19 15.84 -12.06 -19.04
C VAL A 19 16.61 -12.60 -20.24
N VAL A 20 17.30 -13.73 -20.06
CA VAL A 20 17.83 -14.56 -21.16
C VAL A 20 16.93 -15.77 -21.29
N LEU A 21 16.15 -15.83 -22.36
CA LEU A 21 15.37 -17.02 -22.72
C LEU A 21 16.25 -17.96 -23.54
N GLU A 22 16.74 -19.02 -22.91
CA GLU A 22 17.23 -20.18 -23.66
C GLU A 22 16.03 -21.04 -24.05
N LEU A 23 15.80 -21.18 -25.34
CA LEU A 23 14.85 -22.17 -25.87
C LEU A 23 15.43 -23.57 -25.62
N ALA A 24 15.17 -24.11 -24.42
CA ALA A 24 15.53 -25.45 -24.04
C ALA A 24 14.70 -26.50 -24.80
N GLN A 25 15.09 -27.78 -24.71
CA GLN A 25 14.39 -28.89 -25.36
C GLN A 25 12.91 -29.03 -24.89
N ASP A 26 12.58 -28.43 -23.75
CA ASP A 26 11.27 -28.54 -23.09
C ASP A 26 10.26 -27.46 -23.49
N VAL A 27 10.57 -26.63 -24.50
CA VAL A 27 9.60 -25.67 -25.04
C VAL A 27 8.36 -26.40 -25.56
N LYS A 28 7.18 -25.94 -25.17
CA LYS A 28 5.91 -26.57 -25.54
C LYS A 28 5.82 -26.83 -27.04
N LYS A 29 5.21 -27.93 -27.41
CA LYS A 29 5.04 -28.40 -28.79
C LYS A 29 4.45 -27.32 -29.72
N GLU A 30 3.51 -26.54 -29.20
CA GLU A 30 2.84 -25.44 -29.93
C GLU A 30 3.80 -24.31 -30.30
N THR A 31 4.66 -23.89 -29.37
CA THR A 31 5.68 -22.86 -29.65
C THR A 31 6.73 -23.37 -30.62
N LYS A 32 7.09 -24.66 -30.55
CA LYS A 32 8.01 -25.29 -31.51
C LYS A 32 7.41 -25.36 -32.93
N GLU A 33 6.13 -25.70 -33.05
CA GLU A 33 5.43 -25.74 -34.34
C GLU A 33 5.30 -24.34 -34.94
N TRP A 34 4.97 -23.33 -34.13
CA TRP A 34 4.89 -21.95 -34.58
C TRP A 34 6.24 -21.43 -35.07
N LEU A 35 7.32 -21.65 -34.32
CA LEU A 35 8.69 -21.30 -34.72
C LEU A 35 9.11 -22.03 -36.02
N LYS A 36 8.77 -23.31 -36.14
CA LYS A 36 9.07 -24.09 -37.35
C LYS A 36 8.36 -23.53 -38.58
N ASN A 37 7.08 -23.20 -38.46
CA ASN A 37 6.31 -22.58 -39.51
C ASN A 37 6.85 -21.21 -39.91
N ARG A 38 7.32 -20.42 -38.93
CA ARG A 38 7.93 -19.11 -39.17
C ARG A 38 9.27 -19.20 -39.91
N ILE A 39 10.08 -20.21 -39.59
CA ILE A 39 11.35 -20.48 -40.30
C ILE A 39 11.08 -20.83 -41.76
N VAL A 40 10.04 -21.62 -42.02
CA VAL A 40 9.66 -22.01 -43.40
C VAL A 40 9.18 -20.78 -44.17
N SER A 41 8.30 -19.97 -43.61
CA SER A 41 7.77 -18.76 -44.24
C SER A 41 8.87 -17.75 -44.60
N LYS A 42 9.83 -17.47 -43.68
CA LYS A 42 10.96 -16.56 -43.96
C LYS A 42 11.91 -17.10 -45.04
N LYS A 43 12.05 -18.40 -45.19
CA LYS A 43 12.83 -19.00 -46.30
C LYS A 43 12.17 -18.81 -47.67
N GLU A 44 10.85 -18.74 -47.70
CA GLU A 44 10.09 -18.51 -48.95
C GLU A 44 10.09 -17.03 -49.35
N ASP A 45 10.12 -16.09 -48.39
CA ASP A 45 10.05 -14.64 -48.66
C ASP A 45 11.40 -14.01 -49.05
N GLY A 46 12.53 -14.73 -48.92
CA GLY A 46 13.86 -14.28 -49.34
C GLY A 46 14.39 -13.01 -48.64
N ASP A 47 13.88 -12.72 -47.45
CA ASP A 47 14.21 -11.53 -46.70
C ASP A 47 15.53 -11.76 -45.92
N ASP A 48 16.62 -11.12 -46.39
CA ASP A 48 17.97 -11.21 -45.83
C ASP A 48 18.18 -10.31 -44.59
N ASN A 49 17.10 -9.88 -43.93
CA ASN A 49 17.23 -9.14 -42.67
C ASN A 49 17.73 -10.06 -41.55
N ASP A 50 18.83 -9.69 -40.92
CA ASP A 50 19.55 -10.44 -39.89
C ASP A 50 18.69 -10.79 -38.65
N ASP A 51 17.57 -10.12 -38.43
CA ASP A 51 16.68 -10.37 -37.30
C ASP A 51 15.66 -11.47 -37.59
N PHE A 52 15.90 -12.64 -37.06
CA PHE A 52 15.01 -13.80 -37.23
C PHE A 52 13.59 -13.58 -36.67
N LEU A 53 13.46 -12.79 -35.60
CA LEU A 53 12.20 -12.42 -34.97
C LEU A 53 12.12 -10.92 -34.81
N THR A 54 10.97 -10.35 -35.09
CA THR A 54 10.70 -8.94 -34.76
C THR A 54 10.60 -8.73 -33.26
N MET A 55 10.86 -7.52 -32.78
CA MET A 55 10.75 -7.16 -31.35
C MET A 55 9.37 -7.50 -30.78
N ALA A 56 8.30 -7.30 -31.58
CA ALA A 56 6.93 -7.62 -31.18
C ALA A 56 6.70 -9.13 -31.02
N GLU A 57 7.29 -9.93 -31.90
CA GLU A 57 7.23 -11.40 -31.84
C GLU A 57 8.01 -11.93 -30.62
N CYS A 58 9.17 -11.36 -30.33
CA CYS A 58 9.94 -11.67 -29.12
C CYS A 58 9.14 -11.34 -27.84
N GLN A 59 8.51 -10.17 -27.79
CA GLN A 59 7.66 -9.77 -26.66
C GLN A 59 6.45 -10.70 -26.52
N PHE A 60 5.83 -11.12 -27.63
CA PHE A 60 4.70 -12.04 -27.61
C PHE A 60 5.11 -13.42 -27.07
N ILE A 61 6.26 -13.96 -27.51
CA ILE A 61 6.78 -15.25 -27.03
C ILE A 61 7.11 -15.17 -25.53
N ILE A 62 7.79 -14.11 -25.11
CA ILE A 62 8.12 -13.88 -23.70
C ILE A 62 6.85 -13.81 -22.86
N LYS A 63 5.87 -13.02 -23.30
CA LYS A 63 4.59 -12.89 -22.62
C LYS A 63 3.86 -14.23 -22.52
N HIS A 64 3.78 -14.98 -23.62
CA HIS A 64 3.14 -16.29 -23.66
C HIS A 64 3.82 -17.32 -22.76
N GLU A 65 5.16 -17.36 -22.73
CA GLU A 65 5.91 -18.26 -21.84
C GLU A 65 5.79 -17.85 -20.37
N LEU A 66 5.81 -16.54 -20.08
CA LEU A 66 5.58 -16.03 -18.72
C LEU A 66 4.16 -16.31 -18.21
N GLU A 67 3.14 -16.17 -19.07
CA GLU A 67 1.75 -16.50 -18.73
C GLU A 67 1.54 -18.01 -18.52
N ASN A 68 2.38 -18.84 -19.14
CA ASN A 68 2.34 -20.30 -19.03
C ASN A 68 3.30 -20.88 -18.01
N LEU A 69 4.18 -20.07 -17.40
CA LEU A 69 5.01 -20.46 -16.26
C LEU A 69 4.10 -20.71 -15.05
N ARG A 70 3.70 -21.96 -14.87
CA ARG A 70 2.94 -22.40 -13.69
C ARG A 70 3.88 -22.94 -12.63
N ALA A 71 3.69 -22.50 -11.41
CA ALA A 71 4.29 -23.13 -10.25
C ALA A 71 3.78 -24.58 -10.14
N ARG A 72 4.62 -25.54 -10.48
CA ARG A 72 4.33 -26.96 -10.26
C ARG A 72 4.62 -27.29 -8.80
N ASP A 73 3.64 -27.80 -8.07
CA ASP A 73 3.76 -28.37 -6.71
C ASP A 73 4.49 -27.50 -5.67
N GLU A 74 4.37 -26.20 -5.76
CA GLU A 74 5.12 -25.33 -4.90
C GLU A 74 4.44 -25.09 -3.55
N LYS A 75 4.92 -25.83 -2.56
CA LYS A 75 4.72 -25.49 -1.14
C LYS A 75 5.61 -24.33 -0.68
N MET A 76 6.48 -23.82 -1.56
CA MET A 76 7.50 -22.81 -1.32
C MET A 76 7.69 -21.92 -2.55
N ILE A 77 8.25 -20.72 -2.35
CA ILE A 77 8.54 -19.76 -3.44
C ILE A 77 9.48 -20.42 -4.47
N PRO A 78 9.13 -20.43 -5.78
CA PRO A 78 9.94 -21.05 -6.81
C PRO A 78 11.39 -20.56 -6.82
N GLY A 79 12.34 -21.51 -6.87
CA GLY A 79 13.76 -21.20 -6.87
C GLY A 79 14.39 -20.94 -5.50
N TYR A 80 13.59 -20.94 -4.42
CA TYR A 80 14.09 -20.71 -3.06
C TYR A 80 13.52 -21.71 -2.05
N PRO A 81 13.99 -22.96 -2.02
CA PRO A 81 13.43 -24.03 -1.20
C PRO A 81 13.57 -23.83 0.32
N GLN A 82 14.28 -22.80 0.77
CA GLN A 82 14.54 -22.53 2.19
C GLN A 82 14.13 -21.11 2.62
N ALA A 83 13.29 -20.43 1.87
CA ALA A 83 12.79 -19.12 2.27
C ALA A 83 11.85 -19.23 3.48
N LYS A 84 12.42 -19.41 4.67
CA LYS A 84 11.79 -18.99 5.91
C LYS A 84 11.83 -17.47 5.91
N LEU A 85 10.73 -16.83 6.36
CA LEU A 85 10.64 -15.38 6.51
C LEU A 85 11.71 -14.88 7.52
N TYR A 86 12.91 -14.65 7.03
CA TYR A 86 13.97 -13.96 7.77
C TYR A 86 14.22 -12.58 7.16
N PRO A 87 14.41 -11.56 7.99
CA PRO A 87 14.57 -10.18 7.54
C PRO A 87 15.72 -10.03 6.52
N GLY A 88 15.46 -9.31 5.44
CA GLY A 88 16.43 -8.92 4.43
C GLY A 88 16.57 -9.84 3.20
N LYS A 89 16.59 -11.16 3.33
CA LYS A 89 16.63 -12.09 2.17
C LYS A 89 15.23 -12.46 1.67
N SER A 90 14.26 -12.49 2.54
CA SER A 90 12.86 -12.80 2.20
C SER A 90 12.23 -11.75 1.29
N LEU A 91 12.57 -10.47 1.46
CA LEU A 91 12.02 -9.37 0.68
C LEU A 91 12.36 -9.48 -0.82
N TYR A 92 13.58 -9.94 -1.17
CA TYR A 92 13.96 -10.21 -2.56
C TYR A 92 13.19 -11.38 -3.17
N CYS A 93 12.89 -12.40 -2.36
CA CYS A 93 12.07 -13.53 -2.78
C CYS A 93 10.62 -13.10 -3.03
N ILE A 94 10.06 -12.31 -2.12
CA ILE A 94 8.71 -11.73 -2.26
C ILE A 94 8.63 -10.87 -3.53
N ARG A 95 9.62 -10.00 -3.75
CA ARG A 95 9.71 -9.22 -4.98
C ARG A 95 9.76 -10.09 -6.23
N GLY A 96 10.61 -11.10 -6.25
CA GLY A 96 10.77 -12.01 -7.40
C GLY A 96 9.51 -12.80 -7.73
N TYR A 97 8.65 -13.02 -6.74
CA TYR A 97 7.40 -13.76 -6.91
C TYR A 97 6.18 -12.86 -7.12
N PHE A 98 5.99 -11.83 -6.30
CA PHE A 98 4.78 -10.98 -6.29
C PHE A 98 4.97 -9.61 -6.95
N GLY A 99 6.22 -9.16 -7.15
CA GLY A 99 6.53 -7.83 -7.69
C GLY A 99 6.85 -6.79 -6.61
N GLU A 100 7.16 -5.56 -7.08
CA GLU A 100 7.67 -4.48 -6.24
C GLU A 100 6.62 -3.92 -5.28
N THR A 101 5.38 -3.78 -5.71
CA THR A 101 4.28 -3.21 -4.91
C THR A 101 4.05 -4.00 -3.63
N ILE A 102 3.96 -5.33 -3.73
CA ILE A 102 3.76 -6.21 -2.58
C ILE A 102 5.03 -6.31 -1.73
N ALA A 103 6.21 -6.33 -2.37
CA ALA A 103 7.47 -6.31 -1.64
C ALA A 103 7.64 -5.02 -0.81
N LEU A 104 7.21 -3.85 -1.34
CA LEU A 104 7.21 -2.60 -0.57
C LEU A 104 6.26 -2.65 0.63
N TYR A 105 5.10 -3.29 0.48
CA TYR A 105 4.17 -3.48 1.59
C TYR A 105 4.79 -4.31 2.72
N PHE A 106 5.30 -5.51 2.41
CA PHE A 106 5.96 -6.33 3.43
C PHE A 106 7.19 -5.67 4.03
N GLY A 107 7.96 -4.94 3.21
CA GLY A 107 9.09 -4.16 3.68
C GLY A 107 8.68 -3.03 4.63
N PHE A 108 7.54 -2.37 4.37
CA PHE A 108 6.99 -1.36 5.27
C PHE A 108 6.45 -1.99 6.57
N LEU A 109 5.71 -3.08 6.48
CA LEU A 109 5.16 -3.80 7.63
C LEU A 109 6.28 -4.30 8.56
N GLU A 110 7.34 -4.92 8.01
CA GLU A 110 8.52 -5.36 8.76
C GLU A 110 9.24 -4.17 9.42
N TYR A 111 9.53 -3.13 8.64
CA TYR A 111 10.19 -1.93 9.14
C TYR A 111 9.37 -1.25 10.24
N PHE A 112 8.07 -1.07 10.02
CA PHE A 112 7.16 -0.42 10.95
C PHE A 112 7.06 -1.20 12.27
N THR A 113 6.97 -2.51 12.20
CA THR A 113 6.96 -3.40 13.38
C THR A 113 8.23 -3.24 14.21
N VAL A 114 9.40 -3.28 13.57
CA VAL A 114 10.69 -3.06 14.26
C VAL A 114 10.78 -1.66 14.85
N ALA A 115 10.29 -0.66 14.13
CA ALA A 115 10.31 0.74 14.58
C ALA A 115 9.34 1.02 15.75
N LEU A 116 8.31 0.21 15.95
CA LEU A 116 7.43 0.27 17.11
C LEU A 116 8.03 -0.36 18.38
N ILE A 117 9.03 -1.25 18.26
CA ILE A 117 9.64 -1.93 19.41
C ILE A 117 10.19 -0.94 20.47
N PRO A 118 10.95 0.12 20.13
CA PRO A 118 11.40 1.09 21.13
C PRO A 118 10.25 1.76 21.88
N MET A 119 9.15 2.08 21.19
CA MET A 119 7.95 2.63 21.80
C MET A 119 7.31 1.64 22.78
N ALA A 120 7.23 0.36 22.39
CA ALA A 120 6.68 -0.70 23.25
C ALA A 120 7.57 -0.95 24.48
N VAL A 121 8.88 -1.01 24.29
CA VAL A 121 9.87 -1.23 25.38
C VAL A 121 9.86 -0.09 26.39
N ILE A 122 9.71 1.16 25.94
CA ILE A 122 9.61 2.31 26.84
C ILE A 122 8.21 2.39 27.46
N GLY A 123 7.15 2.14 26.69
CA GLY A 123 5.76 2.23 27.13
C GLY A 123 5.36 1.19 28.17
N LEU A 124 5.91 -0.04 28.07
CA LEU A 124 5.59 -1.13 28.99
C LEU A 124 5.96 -0.81 30.45
N PRO A 125 7.17 -0.34 30.80
CA PRO A 125 7.51 0.09 32.18
C PRO A 125 6.63 1.24 32.66
N TYR A 126 6.32 2.23 31.79
CA TYR A 126 5.44 3.34 32.17
C TYR A 126 4.02 2.87 32.53
N TYR A 127 3.58 1.76 31.99
CA TYR A 127 2.28 1.16 32.32
C TYR A 127 2.32 0.27 33.56
N LEU A 128 3.37 -0.57 33.70
CA LEU A 128 3.48 -1.58 34.78
C LEU A 128 3.82 -0.95 36.13
N PHE A 129 4.68 0.06 36.16
CA PHE A 129 4.95 0.81 37.38
C PHE A 129 3.79 1.77 37.60
N VAL A 130 2.88 1.41 38.51
CA VAL A 130 1.73 2.20 38.93
C VAL A 130 2.22 3.51 39.52
N TRP A 131 2.27 4.48 38.68
CA TRP A 131 2.64 5.83 39.05
C TRP A 131 1.38 6.65 38.83
N GLU A 132 0.81 7.13 39.89
CA GLU A 132 -0.42 7.94 39.88
C GLU A 132 -0.25 9.28 39.15
N ASP A 133 1.01 9.63 38.81
CA ASP A 133 1.34 10.93 38.22
C ASP A 133 1.34 10.86 36.69
N TYR A 134 0.35 11.52 36.09
CA TYR A 134 0.24 11.68 34.62
C TYR A 134 1.44 12.42 34.00
N ASP A 135 2.26 13.13 34.79
CA ASP A 135 3.45 13.85 34.33
C ASP A 135 4.46 12.97 33.58
N LYS A 136 4.47 11.69 33.94
CA LYS A 136 5.34 10.69 33.29
C LYS A 136 4.88 10.32 31.89
N TYR A 137 3.59 10.38 31.65
CA TYR A 137 3.06 10.19 30.28
C TYR A 137 3.44 11.34 29.34
N VAL A 138 3.71 12.54 29.87
CA VAL A 138 4.21 13.68 29.08
C VAL A 138 5.56 13.37 28.45
N ILE A 139 6.48 12.77 29.20
CA ILE A 139 7.81 12.36 28.69
C ILE A 139 7.66 11.30 27.62
N PHE A 140 6.81 10.29 27.85
CA PHE A 140 6.53 9.24 26.88
C PHE A 140 5.89 9.80 25.60
N ALA A 141 4.91 10.70 25.73
CA ALA A 141 4.27 11.33 24.60
C ALA A 141 5.26 12.16 23.78
N SER A 142 6.12 12.94 24.43
CA SER A 142 7.15 13.73 23.75
C SER A 142 8.14 12.84 22.99
N PHE A 143 8.59 11.76 23.60
CA PHE A 143 9.40 10.74 22.91
C PHE A 143 8.66 10.17 21.70
N ASN A 144 7.40 9.77 21.86
CA ASN A 144 6.60 9.16 20.81
C ASN A 144 6.39 10.09 19.61
N LEU A 145 6.13 11.38 19.86
CA LEU A 145 5.96 12.39 18.81
C LEU A 145 7.23 12.61 17.98
N ILE A 146 8.40 12.66 18.62
CA ILE A 146 9.68 12.77 17.93
C ILE A 146 9.98 11.47 17.18
N TRP A 147 9.80 10.32 17.85
CA TRP A 147 10.09 9.02 17.27
C TRP A 147 9.21 8.69 16.07
N SER A 148 7.91 9.03 16.12
CA SER A 148 7.00 8.84 14.96
C SER A 148 7.46 9.60 13.73
N THR A 149 8.05 10.80 13.91
CA THR A 149 8.64 11.56 12.80
C THR A 149 9.88 10.86 12.24
N VAL A 150 10.78 10.40 13.12
CA VAL A 150 12.00 9.68 12.73
C VAL A 150 11.65 8.40 11.95
N ILE A 151 10.64 7.64 12.40
CA ILE A 151 10.16 6.43 11.70
C ILE A 151 9.83 6.75 10.24
N LEU A 152 9.03 7.79 10.00
CA LEU A 152 8.57 8.12 8.66
C LEU A 152 9.71 8.61 7.75
N GLU A 153 10.61 9.45 8.26
CA GLU A 153 11.75 9.97 7.48
C GLU A 153 12.78 8.87 7.16
N VAL A 154 13.07 7.99 8.13
CA VAL A 154 13.98 6.86 7.91
C VAL A 154 13.38 5.87 6.92
N TRP A 155 12.04 5.67 6.95
CA TRP A 155 11.35 4.84 5.95
C TRP A 155 11.52 5.38 4.53
N LYS A 156 11.28 6.67 4.30
CA LYS A 156 11.49 7.30 2.97
C LYS A 156 12.87 6.99 2.42
N ARG A 157 13.88 7.14 3.26
CA ARG A 157 15.27 6.89 2.90
C ARG A 157 15.54 5.41 2.61
N GLY A 158 14.96 4.51 3.41
CA GLY A 158 15.02 3.07 3.20
C GLY A 158 14.33 2.63 1.92
N CYS A 159 13.13 3.14 1.67
CA CYS A 159 12.34 2.92 0.48
C CYS A 159 13.09 3.37 -0.78
N ALA A 160 13.67 4.59 -0.77
CA ALA A 160 14.46 5.10 -1.89
C ALA A 160 15.69 4.20 -2.20
N ASN A 161 16.31 3.62 -1.17
CA ASN A 161 17.45 2.70 -1.37
C ASN A 161 16.99 1.35 -1.97
N MET A 162 15.85 0.81 -1.51
CA MET A 162 15.29 -0.42 -2.06
C MET A 162 14.86 -0.25 -3.52
N THR A 163 14.08 0.79 -3.81
CA THR A 163 13.55 1.05 -5.15
C THR A 163 14.64 1.47 -6.15
N TYR A 164 15.72 2.11 -5.68
CA TYR A 164 16.90 2.32 -6.51
C TYR A 164 17.55 0.99 -6.93
N ARG A 165 17.75 0.07 -5.97
CA ARG A 165 18.30 -1.27 -6.27
C ARG A 165 17.40 -2.10 -7.18
N TRP A 166 16.11 -1.86 -7.14
CA TRP A 166 15.10 -2.52 -8.00
C TRP A 166 14.96 -1.88 -9.38
N GLY A 167 15.55 -0.69 -9.58
CA GLY A 167 15.44 0.06 -10.83
C GLY A 167 14.13 0.82 -11.01
N THR A 168 13.23 0.79 -10.03
CA THR A 168 11.89 1.41 -10.12
C THR A 168 11.86 2.89 -9.72
N LEU A 169 12.89 3.39 -9.03
CA LEU A 169 12.96 4.77 -8.55
C LEU A 169 12.88 5.83 -9.66
N VAL A 170 13.34 5.50 -10.87
CA VAL A 170 13.43 6.42 -12.02
C VAL A 170 12.21 6.32 -12.95
N MET A 171 11.29 5.40 -12.68
CA MET A 171 10.10 5.24 -13.52
C MET A 171 9.25 6.50 -13.54
N LYS A 172 9.14 7.09 -14.73
CA LYS A 172 8.31 8.28 -14.95
C LYS A 172 6.86 7.86 -15.19
N ARG A 173 5.97 8.20 -14.27
CA ARG A 173 4.51 7.98 -14.42
C ARG A 173 3.88 8.77 -15.58
N GLN A 174 4.60 9.66 -16.20
CA GLN A 174 4.11 10.53 -17.29
C GLN A 174 3.65 9.75 -18.53
N PHE A 175 4.16 8.53 -18.72
CA PHE A 175 3.85 7.68 -19.88
C PHE A 175 2.93 6.50 -19.52
N GLU A 176 2.26 6.58 -18.36
CA GLU A 176 1.27 5.58 -17.95
C GLU A 176 0.10 5.57 -18.94
N GLU A 177 -0.29 4.39 -19.37
CA GLU A 177 -1.40 4.21 -20.31
C GLU A 177 -2.74 4.56 -19.66
N PRO A 178 -3.74 4.98 -20.47
CA PRO A 178 -5.07 5.23 -19.95
C PRO A 178 -5.68 3.97 -19.34
N ARG A 179 -6.38 4.14 -18.23
CA ARG A 179 -7.09 3.07 -17.53
C ARG A 179 -8.12 2.39 -18.46
N PRO A 180 -8.32 1.05 -18.41
CA PRO A 180 -9.30 0.34 -19.24
C PRO A 180 -10.73 0.86 -19.10
N GLY A 181 -11.10 1.39 -17.93
CA GLY A 181 -12.42 2.00 -17.67
C GLY A 181 -12.53 3.47 -18.06
N PHE A 182 -11.50 4.09 -18.64
CA PHE A 182 -11.52 5.49 -19.03
C PHE A 182 -12.31 5.70 -20.33
N HIS A 183 -13.27 6.62 -20.30
CA HIS A 183 -14.13 6.94 -21.44
C HIS A 183 -13.94 8.41 -21.86
N GLY A 184 -13.76 8.62 -23.16
CA GLY A 184 -13.59 9.96 -23.72
C GLY A 184 -13.87 10.00 -25.21
N VAL A 185 -13.81 11.19 -25.79
CA VAL A 185 -13.86 11.39 -27.24
C VAL A 185 -12.46 11.12 -27.78
N LEU A 186 -12.35 10.30 -28.83
CA LEU A 186 -11.07 10.06 -29.49
C LEU A 186 -10.52 11.37 -30.05
N GLY A 187 -9.30 11.65 -29.73
CA GLY A 187 -8.56 12.85 -30.18
C GLY A 187 -7.05 12.64 -30.06
N ILE A 188 -6.30 13.53 -30.69
CA ILE A 188 -4.83 13.47 -30.67
C ILE A 188 -4.33 14.05 -29.33
N ASN A 189 -3.62 13.24 -28.56
CA ASN A 189 -2.98 13.71 -27.33
C ASN A 189 -1.85 14.69 -27.68
N PRO A 190 -1.85 15.93 -27.17
CA PRO A 190 -0.84 16.93 -27.50
C PRO A 190 0.57 16.57 -27.00
N ILE A 191 0.71 15.61 -26.09
CA ILE A 191 2.01 15.20 -25.53
C ILE A 191 2.59 14.01 -26.30
N THR A 192 1.75 12.98 -26.58
CA THR A 192 2.21 11.73 -27.21
C THR A 192 1.97 11.71 -28.72
N SER A 193 1.21 12.66 -29.27
CA SER A 193 0.74 12.70 -30.66
C SER A 193 0.02 11.42 -31.12
N ARG A 194 -0.48 10.60 -30.18
CA ARG A 194 -1.25 9.40 -30.45
C ARG A 194 -2.75 9.67 -30.32
N GLU A 195 -3.54 8.91 -31.04
CA GLU A 195 -4.99 8.92 -30.85
C GLU A 195 -5.35 8.23 -29.54
N GLU A 196 -5.87 8.99 -28.61
CA GLU A 196 -6.29 8.52 -27.28
C GLU A 196 -7.66 9.11 -26.93
N PRO A 197 -8.44 8.43 -26.05
CA PRO A 197 -9.66 9.02 -25.53
C PRO A 197 -9.31 10.25 -24.66
N LEU A 198 -9.89 11.40 -24.98
CA LEU A 198 -9.73 12.65 -24.26
C LEU A 198 -10.99 12.98 -23.49
N TYR A 199 -10.84 13.39 -22.24
CA TYR A 199 -11.94 13.82 -21.38
C TYR A 199 -11.64 15.20 -20.77
N PRO A 200 -12.55 16.19 -20.88
CA PRO A 200 -12.30 17.54 -20.38
C PRO A 200 -12.11 17.59 -18.86
N SER A 201 -11.01 18.18 -18.41
CA SER A 201 -10.68 18.27 -16.98
C SER A 201 -11.74 19.00 -16.15
N TYR A 202 -12.38 20.05 -16.71
CA TYR A 202 -13.42 20.80 -16.00
C TYR A 202 -14.64 19.94 -15.66
N LYS A 203 -15.06 19.02 -16.55
CA LYS A 203 -16.19 18.11 -16.28
C LYS A 203 -15.86 17.14 -15.12
N ARG A 204 -14.61 16.67 -15.08
CA ARG A 204 -14.14 15.83 -13.96
C ARG A 204 -14.14 16.61 -12.64
N GLN A 205 -13.58 17.82 -12.64
CA GLN A 205 -13.57 18.67 -11.43
C GLN A 205 -14.99 18.98 -10.94
N LEU A 206 -15.91 19.27 -11.87
CA LEU A 206 -17.30 19.52 -11.53
C LEU A 206 -17.96 18.29 -10.88
N ARG A 207 -17.69 17.09 -11.36
CA ARG A 207 -18.16 15.84 -10.72
C ARG A 207 -17.58 15.67 -9.32
N ILE A 208 -16.29 15.95 -9.13
CA ILE A 208 -15.63 15.84 -7.84
C ILE A 208 -16.24 16.81 -6.83
N TYR A 209 -16.34 18.11 -7.16
CA TYR A 209 -16.75 19.14 -6.21
C TYR A 209 -18.27 19.20 -5.98
N LEU A 210 -19.10 18.95 -6.99
CA LEU A 210 -20.55 19.05 -6.85
C LEU A 210 -21.24 17.75 -6.44
N VAL A 211 -20.63 16.60 -6.65
CA VAL A 211 -21.26 15.32 -6.33
C VAL A 211 -20.44 14.54 -5.31
N SER A 212 -19.18 14.25 -5.61
CA SER A 212 -18.38 13.38 -4.72
C SER A 212 -18.14 14.03 -3.36
N LEU A 213 -17.74 15.30 -3.33
CA LEU A 213 -17.46 15.99 -2.07
C LEU A 213 -18.70 16.14 -1.17
N PRO A 214 -19.87 16.63 -1.65
CA PRO A 214 -21.08 16.68 -0.84
C PRO A 214 -21.55 15.29 -0.36
N PHE A 215 -21.43 14.26 -1.20
CA PHE A 215 -21.76 12.90 -0.81
C PHE A 215 -20.85 12.38 0.32
N VAL A 216 -19.54 12.62 0.23
CA VAL A 216 -18.59 12.28 1.30
C VAL A 216 -18.98 13.01 2.59
N CYS A 217 -19.27 14.31 2.53
CA CYS A 217 -19.71 15.09 3.70
C CYS A 217 -21.00 14.53 4.32
N LEU A 218 -21.96 14.10 3.49
CA LEU A 218 -23.18 13.47 3.97
C LEU A 218 -22.90 12.14 4.69
N CYS A 219 -22.02 11.31 4.14
CA CYS A 219 -21.62 10.06 4.79
C CYS A 219 -20.89 10.32 6.12
N LEU A 220 -20.01 11.33 6.18
CA LEU A 220 -19.35 11.74 7.41
C LEU A 220 -20.35 12.22 8.47
N TYR A 221 -21.33 13.04 8.07
CA TYR A 221 -22.40 13.46 8.97
C TYR A 221 -23.21 12.29 9.51
N PHE A 222 -23.54 11.31 8.64
CA PHE A 222 -24.23 10.10 9.06
C PHE A 222 -23.39 9.26 10.03
N SER A 223 -22.09 9.16 9.81
CA SER A 223 -21.17 8.47 10.73
C SER A 223 -21.16 9.13 12.12
N LEU A 224 -21.10 10.47 12.19
CA LEU A 224 -21.17 11.19 13.45
C LEU A 224 -22.52 11.00 14.15
N TYR A 225 -23.62 10.92 13.40
CA TYR A 225 -24.95 10.65 13.96
C TYR A 225 -25.02 9.25 14.58
N VAL A 226 -24.46 8.23 13.91
CA VAL A 226 -24.36 6.87 14.47
C VAL A 226 -23.50 6.85 15.74
N MET A 227 -22.41 7.62 15.78
CA MET A 227 -21.59 7.78 16.98
C MET A 227 -22.40 8.36 18.15
N MET A 228 -23.26 9.34 17.92
CA MET A 228 -24.11 9.90 18.99
C MET A 228 -25.10 8.86 19.53
N ILE A 229 -25.72 8.05 18.64
CA ILE A 229 -26.60 6.93 19.05
C ILE A 229 -25.82 5.94 19.93
N TYR A 230 -24.55 5.67 19.62
CA TYR A 230 -23.70 4.81 20.45
C TYR A 230 -23.55 5.36 21.87
N PHE A 231 -23.27 6.66 22.04
CA PHE A 231 -23.16 7.27 23.37
C PHE A 231 -24.47 7.28 24.14
N ASP A 232 -25.61 7.46 23.47
CA ASP A 232 -26.93 7.35 24.09
C ASP A 232 -27.19 5.92 24.59
N MET A 233 -26.79 4.90 23.81
CA MET A 233 -26.88 3.49 24.21
C MET A 233 -25.96 3.16 25.38
N GLU A 234 -24.75 3.73 25.41
CA GLU A 234 -23.79 3.54 26.51
C GLU A 234 -24.33 4.17 27.79
N ALA A 235 -24.87 5.38 27.73
CA ALA A 235 -25.51 6.06 28.86
C ALA A 235 -26.72 5.28 29.38
N TRP A 236 -27.56 4.72 28.49
CA TRP A 236 -28.66 3.84 28.87
C TRP A 236 -28.18 2.56 29.57
N ALA A 237 -27.15 1.89 29.05
CA ALA A 237 -26.59 0.69 29.66
C ALA A 237 -26.01 0.97 31.06
N LEU A 238 -25.35 2.13 31.23
CA LEU A 238 -24.82 2.57 32.50
C LEU A 238 -25.94 2.83 33.52
N SER A 239 -26.99 3.54 33.15
CA SER A 239 -28.15 3.79 34.00
C SER A 239 -28.86 2.52 34.43
N LEU A 240 -28.92 1.51 33.54
CA LEU A 240 -29.51 0.20 33.85
C LEU A 240 -28.65 -0.58 34.83
N HIS A 241 -27.33 -0.50 34.72
CA HIS A 241 -26.38 -1.11 35.65
C HIS A 241 -26.48 -0.53 37.04
N GLU A 242 -26.50 0.81 37.16
CA GLU A 242 -26.64 1.52 38.44
C GLU A 242 -27.96 1.18 39.14
N ASN A 243 -29.05 1.02 38.38
CA ASN A 243 -30.37 0.70 38.94
C ASN A 243 -30.52 -0.75 39.36
N SER A 244 -29.84 -1.71 38.72
CA SER A 244 -30.11 -3.15 38.97
C SER A 244 -29.05 -3.83 39.84
N GLY A 245 -27.83 -3.33 39.97
CA GLY A 245 -26.77 -3.84 40.86
C GLY A 245 -26.34 -5.29 40.63
N SER A 246 -26.76 -5.92 39.52
CA SER A 246 -26.52 -7.34 39.23
C SER A 246 -25.22 -7.55 38.46
N GLU A 247 -24.51 -8.66 38.71
CA GLU A 247 -23.27 -8.99 37.95
C GLU A 247 -23.52 -9.14 36.42
N TRP A 248 -24.71 -9.58 36.01
CA TRP A 248 -25.11 -9.70 34.61
C TRP A 248 -25.16 -8.33 33.89
N THR A 249 -25.47 -7.27 34.60
CA THR A 249 -25.49 -5.92 34.03
C THR A 249 -24.09 -5.35 33.80
N SER A 250 -23.05 -5.89 34.48
CA SER A 250 -21.67 -5.56 34.18
C SER A 250 -21.24 -6.02 32.78
N VAL A 251 -21.75 -7.17 32.32
CA VAL A 251 -21.52 -7.65 30.95
C VAL A 251 -22.25 -6.76 29.94
N LEU A 252 -23.44 -6.26 30.30
CA LEU A 252 -24.22 -5.37 29.43
C LEU A 252 -23.49 -4.04 29.11
N LEU A 253 -22.59 -3.57 29.96
CA LEU A 253 -21.79 -2.37 29.73
C LEU A 253 -20.87 -2.48 28.50
N TYR A 254 -20.45 -3.68 28.13
CA TYR A 254 -19.58 -3.90 26.96
C TYR A 254 -20.38 -4.08 25.66
N VAL A 255 -21.66 -4.37 25.74
CA VAL A 255 -22.51 -4.67 24.56
C VAL A 255 -22.59 -3.47 23.60
N PRO A 256 -22.84 -2.23 24.03
CA PRO A 256 -22.87 -1.07 23.11
C PRO A 256 -21.55 -0.91 22.35
N SER A 257 -20.41 -1.05 23.01
CA SER A 257 -19.09 -0.93 22.40
C SER A 257 -18.82 -2.01 21.33
N ILE A 258 -19.26 -3.24 21.60
CA ILE A 258 -19.14 -4.35 20.63
C ILE A 258 -20.04 -4.11 19.42
N ILE A 259 -21.30 -3.71 19.65
CA ILE A 259 -22.25 -3.38 18.58
C ILE A 259 -21.67 -2.24 17.72
N TYR A 260 -21.15 -1.20 18.36
CA TYR A 260 -20.57 -0.05 17.67
C TYR A 260 -19.36 -0.44 16.82
N ALA A 261 -18.47 -1.30 17.32
CA ALA A 261 -17.33 -1.81 16.54
C ALA A 261 -17.78 -2.58 15.28
N ILE A 262 -18.84 -3.39 15.40
CA ILE A 262 -19.41 -4.10 14.24
C ILE A 262 -20.04 -3.12 13.25
N VAL A 263 -20.77 -2.13 13.75
CA VAL A 263 -21.39 -1.09 12.91
C VAL A 263 -20.33 -0.28 12.15
N ILE A 264 -19.24 0.11 12.83
CA ILE A 264 -18.09 0.78 12.19
C ILE A 264 -17.58 -0.04 11.00
N GLU A 265 -17.35 -1.34 11.20
CA GLU A 265 -16.82 -2.21 10.15
C GLU A 265 -17.78 -2.35 8.96
N ILE A 266 -19.08 -2.51 9.24
CA ILE A 266 -20.10 -2.54 8.19
C ILE A 266 -20.14 -1.20 7.42
N MET A 267 -20.10 -0.08 8.12
CA MET A 267 -20.10 1.25 7.49
C MET A 267 -18.85 1.47 6.63
N ASN A 268 -17.68 1.08 7.09
CA ASN A 268 -16.43 1.17 6.33
C ASN A 268 -16.54 0.39 5.02
N ARG A 269 -17.06 -0.83 5.04
CA ARG A 269 -17.26 -1.66 3.85
C ARG A 269 -18.28 -1.06 2.88
N LEU A 270 -19.42 -0.63 3.39
CA LEU A 270 -20.45 -0.01 2.54
C LEU A 270 -19.94 1.29 1.90
N TYR A 271 -19.26 2.11 2.68
CA TYR A 271 -18.67 3.34 2.17
C TYR A 271 -17.58 3.07 1.12
N ARG A 272 -16.79 2.02 1.27
CA ARG A 272 -15.80 1.60 0.28
C ARG A 272 -16.42 1.38 -1.09
N TYR A 273 -17.51 0.61 -1.18
CA TYR A 273 -18.23 0.41 -2.44
C TYR A 273 -18.74 1.71 -3.04
N ALA A 274 -19.28 2.60 -2.20
CA ALA A 274 -19.72 3.92 -2.64
C ALA A 274 -18.57 4.79 -3.17
N ALA A 275 -17.42 4.78 -2.48
CA ALA A 275 -16.22 5.51 -2.89
C ALA A 275 -15.64 4.98 -4.22
N GLU A 276 -15.61 3.67 -4.42
CA GLU A 276 -15.19 3.03 -5.67
C GLU A 276 -16.13 3.42 -6.83
N PHE A 277 -17.43 3.39 -6.60
CA PHE A 277 -18.43 3.82 -7.59
C PHE A 277 -18.24 5.30 -7.97
N LEU A 278 -18.14 6.20 -6.97
CA LEU A 278 -17.93 7.64 -7.21
C LEU A 278 -16.63 7.90 -7.97
N THR A 279 -15.53 7.28 -7.56
CA THR A 279 -14.23 7.49 -8.20
C THR A 279 -14.20 6.94 -9.64
N SER A 280 -14.90 5.85 -9.91
CA SER A 280 -15.10 5.34 -11.27
C SER A 280 -15.93 6.29 -12.12
N TRP A 281 -16.98 6.90 -11.54
CA TRP A 281 -17.82 7.86 -12.22
C TRP A 281 -17.10 9.20 -12.51
N GLU A 282 -16.10 9.59 -11.70
CA GLU A 282 -15.25 10.76 -11.92
C GLU A 282 -14.40 10.64 -13.20
N ASN A 283 -14.21 9.44 -13.70
CA ASN A 283 -13.52 9.15 -14.94
C ASN A 283 -12.06 9.65 -14.97
N HIS A 284 -11.24 9.13 -14.06
CA HIS A 284 -9.80 9.41 -14.03
C HIS A 284 -9.09 8.68 -15.18
N ARG A 285 -8.15 9.38 -15.86
CA ARG A 285 -7.41 8.82 -16.99
C ARG A 285 -6.40 7.75 -16.56
N LEU A 286 -5.61 8.06 -15.52
CA LEU A 286 -4.52 7.22 -15.04
C LEU A 286 -5.01 6.36 -13.86
N GLU A 287 -4.53 5.13 -13.80
CA GLU A 287 -4.84 4.24 -12.68
C GLU A 287 -4.27 4.82 -11.36
N SER A 288 -3.05 5.38 -11.40
CA SER A 288 -2.44 6.05 -10.25
C SER A 288 -3.29 7.21 -9.71
N ALA A 289 -3.89 8.01 -10.59
CA ALA A 289 -4.78 9.11 -10.17
C ALA A 289 -6.08 8.59 -9.57
N TYR A 290 -6.66 7.54 -10.16
CA TYR A 290 -7.85 6.87 -9.63
C TYR A 290 -7.59 6.34 -8.22
N GLN A 291 -6.51 5.61 -8.02
CA GLN A 291 -6.13 5.06 -6.72
C GLN A 291 -5.91 6.17 -5.69
N ASN A 292 -5.22 7.25 -6.04
CA ASN A 292 -4.99 8.37 -5.14
C ASN A 292 -6.29 9.03 -4.66
N HIS A 293 -7.26 9.25 -5.57
CA HIS A 293 -8.57 9.82 -5.22
C HIS A 293 -9.42 8.86 -4.40
N LEU A 294 -9.35 7.56 -4.69
CA LEU A 294 -10.04 6.53 -3.91
C LEU A 294 -9.46 6.46 -2.50
N ILE A 295 -8.13 6.37 -2.38
CA ILE A 295 -7.43 6.34 -1.09
C ILE A 295 -7.85 7.54 -0.24
N LEU A 296 -7.78 8.75 -0.80
CA LEU A 296 -8.11 9.96 -0.04
C LEU A 296 -9.56 9.93 0.51
N LYS A 297 -10.54 9.53 -0.30
CA LYS A 297 -11.95 9.46 0.14
C LYS A 297 -12.13 8.43 1.26
N VAL A 298 -11.61 7.23 1.06
CA VAL A 298 -11.77 6.14 2.02
C VAL A 298 -11.01 6.45 3.31
N LEU A 299 -9.82 7.04 3.21
CA LEU A 299 -9.00 7.41 4.35
C LEU A 299 -9.66 8.45 5.24
N VAL A 300 -10.22 9.52 4.66
CA VAL A 300 -10.93 10.58 5.42
C VAL A 300 -12.14 10.00 6.15
N PHE A 301 -12.90 9.14 5.48
CA PHE A 301 -14.06 8.50 6.10
C PHE A 301 -13.65 7.56 7.25
N ASN A 302 -12.70 6.67 7.00
CA ASN A 302 -12.23 5.72 8.03
C ASN A 302 -11.58 6.45 9.21
N PHE A 303 -10.80 7.50 8.95
CA PHE A 303 -10.23 8.32 10.01
C PHE A 303 -11.31 8.86 10.94
N LEU A 304 -12.34 9.48 10.37
CA LEU A 304 -13.41 10.06 11.17
C LEU A 304 -14.27 8.98 11.83
N ASN A 305 -14.61 7.91 11.12
CA ASN A 305 -15.44 6.83 11.65
C ASN A 305 -14.76 6.06 12.81
N CYS A 306 -13.44 5.88 12.76
CA CYS A 306 -12.69 5.15 13.78
C CYS A 306 -12.23 6.02 14.97
N PHE A 307 -11.94 7.31 14.72
CA PHE A 307 -11.36 8.15 15.77
C PHE A 307 -12.32 9.18 16.36
N ALA A 308 -13.47 9.50 15.72
CA ALA A 308 -14.39 10.53 16.20
C ALA A 308 -14.88 10.27 17.62
N SER A 309 -15.19 9.02 17.97
CA SER A 309 -15.64 8.65 19.32
C SER A 309 -14.55 8.91 20.36
N LEU A 310 -13.29 8.60 20.06
CA LEU A 310 -12.17 8.87 20.94
C LEU A 310 -11.93 10.39 21.11
N PHE A 311 -12.02 11.16 20.03
CA PHE A 311 -11.96 12.62 20.09
C PHE A 311 -13.12 13.21 20.91
N TYR A 312 -14.33 12.68 20.77
CA TYR A 312 -15.48 13.10 21.56
C TYR A 312 -15.28 12.83 23.05
N ILE A 313 -14.84 11.63 23.42
CA ILE A 313 -14.53 11.29 24.82
C ILE A 313 -13.39 12.18 25.35
N ALA A 314 -12.34 12.40 24.55
CA ALA A 314 -11.18 13.17 24.96
C ALA A 314 -11.48 14.66 25.20
N PHE A 315 -12.20 15.32 24.28
CA PHE A 315 -12.32 16.77 24.24
C PHE A 315 -13.69 17.30 24.74
N VAL A 316 -14.77 16.50 24.56
CA VAL A 316 -16.13 16.88 24.97
C VAL A 316 -16.45 16.33 26.36
N LEU A 317 -16.36 15.02 26.54
CA LEU A 317 -16.61 14.35 27.82
C LEU A 317 -15.48 14.58 28.83
N ARG A 318 -14.24 14.72 28.35
CA ARG A 318 -13.00 14.92 29.15
C ARG A 318 -12.76 13.83 30.19
N ASP A 319 -13.20 12.61 29.91
CA ASP A 319 -12.98 11.45 30.76
C ASP A 319 -11.79 10.60 30.25
N MET A 320 -10.63 10.76 30.90
CA MET A 320 -9.41 10.05 30.53
C MET A 320 -9.44 8.56 30.88
N LYS A 321 -10.27 8.15 31.85
CA LYS A 321 -10.43 6.71 32.18
C LYS A 321 -11.25 6.01 31.10
N LEU A 322 -12.38 6.62 30.71
CA LEU A 322 -13.21 6.13 29.62
C LEU A 322 -12.43 6.11 28.30
N LEU A 323 -11.65 7.15 28.01
CA LEU A 323 -10.80 7.21 26.82
C LEU A 323 -9.81 6.05 26.76
N ARG A 324 -9.13 5.75 27.87
CA ARG A 324 -8.18 4.64 27.96
C ARG A 324 -8.85 3.29 27.76
N GLN A 325 -10.02 3.08 28.37
CA GLN A 325 -10.78 1.86 28.24
C GLN A 325 -11.31 1.67 26.81
N SER A 326 -11.88 2.71 26.22
CA SER A 326 -12.39 2.70 24.84
C SER A 326 -11.27 2.46 23.83
N LEU A 327 -10.13 3.12 23.99
CA LEU A 327 -8.97 2.93 23.12
C LEU A 327 -8.43 1.48 23.21
N ALA A 328 -8.29 0.93 24.41
CA ALA A 328 -7.87 -0.45 24.59
C ALA A 328 -8.88 -1.45 23.97
N THR A 329 -10.17 -1.22 24.20
CA THR A 329 -11.23 -2.08 23.65
C THR A 329 -11.25 -2.02 22.11
N LEU A 330 -11.21 -0.83 21.51
CA LEU A 330 -11.18 -0.67 20.06
C LEU A 330 -9.94 -1.31 19.46
N LEU A 331 -8.76 -1.07 20.04
CA LEU A 331 -7.50 -1.63 19.56
C LEU A 331 -7.53 -3.17 19.58
N ILE A 332 -7.99 -3.79 20.66
CA ILE A 332 -8.04 -5.25 20.79
C ILE A 332 -9.15 -5.83 19.92
N THR A 333 -10.34 -5.23 19.94
CA THR A 333 -11.52 -5.77 19.23
C THR A 333 -11.35 -5.65 17.72
N SER A 334 -10.92 -4.50 17.21
CA SER A 334 -10.68 -4.34 15.77
C SER A 334 -9.62 -5.32 15.26
N GLN A 335 -8.54 -5.51 16.00
CA GLN A 335 -7.48 -6.46 15.65
C GLN A 335 -7.98 -7.90 15.57
N ILE A 336 -8.72 -8.35 16.59
CA ILE A 336 -9.27 -9.71 16.61
C ILE A 336 -10.28 -9.89 15.46
N LEU A 337 -11.15 -8.90 15.23
CA LEU A 337 -12.14 -8.96 14.16
C LEU A 337 -11.47 -8.99 12.78
N ASN A 338 -10.47 -8.17 12.54
CA ASN A 338 -9.75 -8.14 11.28
C ASN A 338 -9.06 -9.48 11.02
N GLN A 339 -8.32 -10.03 11.98
CA GLN A 339 -7.66 -11.33 11.87
C GLN A 339 -8.66 -12.48 11.58
N ILE A 340 -9.82 -12.46 12.21
CA ILE A 340 -10.86 -13.47 11.97
C ILE A 340 -11.44 -13.31 10.56
N MET A 341 -11.81 -12.11 10.17
CA MET A 341 -12.50 -11.84 8.90
C MET A 341 -11.57 -11.94 7.69
N GLU A 342 -10.32 -11.58 7.83
CA GLU A 342 -9.37 -11.48 6.72
C GLU A 342 -8.57 -12.77 6.48
N SER A 343 -8.24 -13.49 7.54
CA SER A 343 -7.41 -14.70 7.45
C SER A 343 -8.13 -15.99 7.81
N LEU A 344 -8.72 -16.06 9.00
CA LEU A 344 -9.29 -17.31 9.50
C LEU A 344 -10.55 -17.72 8.75
N LEU A 345 -11.47 -16.79 8.50
CA LEU A 345 -12.72 -17.08 7.81
C LEU A 345 -12.51 -17.48 6.34
N PRO A 346 -11.76 -16.75 5.51
CA PRO A 346 -11.46 -17.15 4.14
C PRO A 346 -10.72 -18.49 4.07
N TYR A 347 -9.72 -18.71 4.94
CA TYR A 347 -9.00 -19.98 5.01
C TYR A 347 -9.93 -21.16 5.32
N TRP A 348 -10.83 -21.02 6.29
CA TRP A 348 -11.78 -22.05 6.66
C TRP A 348 -12.84 -22.33 5.58
N LEU A 349 -13.34 -21.27 4.93
CA LEU A 349 -14.25 -21.40 3.79
C LEU A 349 -13.56 -22.11 2.61
N GLN A 350 -12.33 -21.75 2.31
CA GLN A 350 -11.55 -22.40 1.27
C GLN A 350 -11.29 -23.87 1.59
N LYS A 351 -10.92 -24.21 2.83
CA LYS A 351 -10.74 -25.61 3.25
C LYS A 351 -12.00 -26.43 3.05
N LYS A 352 -13.18 -25.87 3.37
CA LYS A 352 -14.47 -26.52 3.09
C LYS A 352 -14.72 -26.68 1.59
N HIS A 353 -14.32 -25.68 0.81
CA HIS A 353 -14.45 -25.69 -0.64
C HIS A 353 -13.56 -26.78 -1.26
N HIS A 354 -12.29 -26.87 -0.86
CA HIS A 354 -11.37 -27.96 -1.27
C HIS A 354 -11.99 -29.35 -1.07
N VAL A 355 -12.59 -29.60 0.08
CA VAL A 355 -13.26 -30.90 0.35
C VAL A 355 -14.42 -31.15 -0.62
N ARG A 356 -15.20 -30.11 -0.98
CA ARG A 356 -16.31 -30.26 -1.94
C ARG A 356 -15.81 -30.54 -3.36
N VAL A 357 -14.79 -29.80 -3.82
CA VAL A 357 -14.19 -29.99 -5.15
C VAL A 357 -13.59 -31.38 -5.26
N ARG A 358 -12.82 -31.82 -4.26
CA ARG A 358 -12.24 -33.16 -4.22
C ARG A 358 -13.27 -34.26 -4.34
N ARG A 359 -14.41 -34.13 -3.63
CA ARG A 359 -15.53 -35.07 -3.78
C ARG A 359 -16.13 -35.09 -5.17
N LYS A 360 -16.29 -33.91 -5.81
CA LYS A 360 -16.81 -33.81 -7.18
C LYS A 360 -15.84 -34.43 -8.20
N VAL A 361 -14.53 -34.17 -8.07
CA VAL A 361 -13.51 -34.73 -8.96
C VAL A 361 -13.44 -36.26 -8.84
N GLN A 362 -13.47 -36.77 -7.61
CA GLN A 362 -13.52 -38.24 -7.36
C GLN A 362 -14.77 -38.91 -7.94
N ALA A 363 -15.90 -38.19 -8.00
CA ALA A 363 -17.14 -38.70 -8.58
C ALA A 363 -17.13 -38.74 -10.11
N LEU A 364 -16.30 -37.90 -10.77
CA LEU A 364 -16.24 -37.82 -12.23
C LEU A 364 -15.46 -38.94 -12.91
N LYS A 365 -14.78 -39.84 -12.16
CA LYS A 365 -14.04 -41.02 -12.66
C LYS A 365 -13.29 -40.82 -13.99
N ALA A 366 -12.73 -39.63 -14.20
CA ALA A 366 -12.06 -39.30 -15.45
C ALA A 366 -10.62 -39.82 -15.44
N ASP A 367 -10.19 -40.40 -16.56
CA ASP A 367 -8.84 -40.90 -16.88
C ASP A 367 -7.77 -39.80 -16.99
N ILE A 368 -8.10 -38.58 -16.54
CA ILE A 368 -7.23 -37.41 -16.52
C ILE A 368 -6.54 -37.38 -15.16
N ASP A 369 -5.28 -36.95 -15.11
CA ASP A 369 -4.54 -36.70 -13.86
C ASP A 369 -5.42 -35.95 -12.86
N ALA A 370 -6.11 -36.70 -12.00
CA ALA A 370 -7.15 -36.20 -11.10
C ALA A 370 -6.62 -35.08 -10.19
N THR A 371 -5.32 -35.14 -9.88
CA THR A 371 -4.60 -34.15 -9.07
C THR A 371 -4.44 -32.81 -9.79
N LEU A 372 -4.09 -32.81 -11.07
CA LEU A 372 -3.92 -31.60 -11.86
C LEU A 372 -5.27 -30.91 -12.12
N TYR A 373 -6.31 -31.70 -12.43
CA TYR A 373 -7.66 -31.17 -12.63
C TYR A 373 -8.24 -30.56 -11.35
N GLU A 374 -8.06 -31.25 -10.20
CA GLU A 374 -8.44 -30.74 -8.88
C GLU A 374 -7.77 -29.39 -8.60
N GLN A 375 -6.47 -29.28 -8.86
CA GLN A 375 -5.71 -28.04 -8.65
C GLN A 375 -6.20 -26.91 -9.56
N VAL A 376 -6.42 -27.15 -10.84
CA VAL A 376 -6.92 -26.15 -11.80
C VAL A 376 -8.30 -25.62 -11.40
N VAL A 377 -9.21 -26.51 -10.96
CA VAL A 377 -10.55 -26.09 -10.51
C VAL A 377 -10.45 -25.25 -9.26
N LEU A 378 -9.60 -25.62 -8.30
CA LEU A 378 -9.39 -24.88 -7.07
C LEU A 378 -8.80 -23.50 -7.33
N GLU A 379 -7.75 -23.40 -8.14
CA GLU A 379 -7.12 -22.12 -8.51
C GLU A 379 -8.07 -21.21 -9.29
N LYS A 380 -8.94 -21.77 -10.14
CA LYS A 380 -9.96 -21.01 -10.89
C LYS A 380 -10.95 -20.31 -9.96
N GLU A 381 -11.32 -20.96 -8.86
CA GLU A 381 -12.33 -20.45 -7.92
C GLU A 381 -11.75 -19.60 -6.80
N MET A 382 -10.41 -19.51 -6.67
CA MET A 382 -9.76 -18.58 -5.74
C MET A 382 -10.14 -17.12 -6.05
N GLY A 383 -10.27 -16.30 -4.99
CA GLY A 383 -10.48 -14.86 -5.11
C GLY A 383 -9.27 -14.16 -5.73
N THR A 384 -9.50 -13.06 -6.42
CA THR A 384 -8.43 -12.18 -6.90
C THR A 384 -7.98 -11.25 -5.78
N TYR A 385 -6.67 -11.02 -5.67
CA TYR A 385 -6.13 -10.02 -4.77
C TYR A 385 -6.39 -8.62 -5.34
N LEU A 386 -7.04 -7.77 -4.56
CA LEU A 386 -7.48 -6.42 -4.98
C LEU A 386 -6.40 -5.34 -4.80
N GLY A 387 -5.21 -5.71 -4.37
CA GLY A 387 -4.11 -4.77 -4.11
C GLY A 387 -3.89 -4.51 -2.61
N THR A 388 -2.80 -3.80 -2.30
CA THR A 388 -2.32 -3.53 -0.94
C THR A 388 -3.08 -2.41 -0.20
N PHE A 389 -4.24 -1.99 -0.73
CA PHE A 389 -4.99 -0.86 -0.20
C PHE A 389 -5.47 -1.10 1.24
N ASP A 390 -6.13 -2.23 1.47
CA ASP A 390 -6.72 -2.56 2.78
C ASP A 390 -5.63 -2.83 3.81
N ASP A 391 -4.57 -3.48 3.38
CA ASP A 391 -3.40 -3.79 4.20
C ASP A 391 -2.71 -2.50 4.72
N TYR A 392 -2.52 -1.48 3.85
CA TYR A 392 -2.00 -0.16 4.28
C TYR A 392 -2.99 0.61 5.15
N LEU A 393 -4.30 0.49 4.88
CA LEU A 393 -5.33 1.16 5.67
C LEU A 393 -5.30 0.65 7.12
N GLU A 394 -5.13 -0.65 7.32
CA GLU A 394 -5.01 -1.24 8.66
C GLU A 394 -3.80 -0.68 9.41
N LEU A 395 -2.63 -0.67 8.77
CA LEU A 395 -1.42 -0.08 9.36
C LEU A 395 -1.58 1.42 9.66
N PHE A 396 -2.29 2.16 8.81
CA PHE A 396 -2.59 3.57 9.02
C PHE A 396 -3.48 3.80 10.26
N LEU A 397 -4.54 3.03 10.42
CA LEU A 397 -5.42 3.10 11.58
C LEU A 397 -4.67 2.69 12.86
N GLN A 398 -3.87 1.63 12.80
CA GLN A 398 -3.02 1.20 13.90
C GLN A 398 -2.01 2.29 14.32
N PHE A 399 -1.35 2.93 13.35
CA PHE A 399 -0.47 4.07 13.62
C PHE A 399 -1.22 5.22 14.30
N GLY A 400 -2.47 5.49 13.87
CA GLY A 400 -3.34 6.46 14.51
C GLY A 400 -3.63 6.14 15.98
N TYR A 401 -4.00 4.90 16.30
CA TYR A 401 -4.24 4.47 17.69
C TYR A 401 -2.99 4.60 18.56
N VAL A 402 -1.80 4.30 18.02
CA VAL A 402 -0.54 4.41 18.75
C VAL A 402 -0.10 5.86 18.95
N SER A 403 -0.28 6.72 17.92
CA SER A 403 0.29 8.07 17.92
C SER A 403 -0.63 9.15 18.46
N LEU A 404 -1.94 9.14 18.09
CA LEU A 404 -2.88 10.22 18.47
C LEU A 404 -3.10 10.34 19.97
N PHE A 405 -3.14 9.20 20.67
CA PHE A 405 -3.47 9.13 22.10
C PHE A 405 -2.34 8.52 22.92
N SER A 406 -1.09 8.73 22.49
CA SER A 406 0.08 8.15 23.13
C SER A 406 0.23 8.55 24.60
N CYS A 407 -0.16 9.77 24.94
CA CYS A 407 -0.15 10.27 26.33
C CYS A 407 -1.17 9.56 27.24
N VAL A 408 -2.18 8.88 26.69
CA VAL A 408 -3.25 8.24 27.48
C VAL A 408 -3.00 6.73 27.64
N TYR A 409 -2.46 6.08 26.59
CA TYR A 409 -2.29 4.63 26.58
C TYR A 409 -0.93 4.20 26.01
N PRO A 410 0.14 4.24 26.83
CA PRO A 410 1.50 3.88 26.40
C PRO A 410 1.66 2.42 25.94
N LEU A 411 0.74 1.52 26.35
CA LEU A 411 0.75 0.11 25.99
C LEU A 411 0.30 -0.15 24.54
N ALA A 412 -0.31 0.83 23.87
CA ALA A 412 -0.82 0.68 22.50
C ALA A 412 0.26 0.20 21.53
N ALA A 413 1.50 0.68 21.65
CA ALA A 413 2.62 0.26 20.82
C ALA A 413 2.98 -1.23 21.01
N ALA A 414 2.87 -1.77 22.22
CA ALA A 414 3.13 -3.18 22.48
C ALA A 414 2.07 -4.09 21.83
N PHE A 415 0.80 -3.71 21.92
CA PHE A 415 -0.27 -4.42 21.20
C PHE A 415 -0.09 -4.33 19.68
N ALA A 416 0.30 -3.18 19.15
CA ALA A 416 0.59 -3.01 17.72
C ALA A 416 1.72 -3.93 17.25
N VAL A 417 2.81 -4.07 18.00
CA VAL A 417 3.91 -4.99 17.67
C VAL A 417 3.41 -6.44 17.65
N LEU A 418 2.63 -6.86 18.66
CA LEU A 418 2.06 -8.21 18.70
C LEU A 418 1.14 -8.48 17.52
N ASN A 419 0.30 -7.50 17.15
CA ASN A 419 -0.57 -7.63 16.00
C ASN A 419 0.23 -7.76 14.70
N ASN A 420 1.18 -6.87 14.45
CA ASN A 420 1.97 -6.89 13.22
C ASN A 420 2.76 -8.19 13.07
N PHE A 421 3.18 -8.80 14.18
CA PHE A 421 3.81 -10.11 14.14
C PHE A 421 2.86 -11.21 13.64
N THR A 422 1.58 -11.15 14.02
CA THR A 422 0.56 -12.05 13.47
C THR A 422 0.19 -11.69 12.04
N GLU A 423 0.13 -10.40 11.71
CA GLU A 423 -0.23 -9.85 10.41
C GLU A 423 0.70 -10.32 9.30
N VAL A 424 2.02 -10.26 9.52
CA VAL A 424 3.01 -10.78 8.55
C VAL A 424 2.70 -12.22 8.16
N ASN A 425 2.32 -13.07 9.12
CA ASN A 425 2.02 -14.47 8.86
C ASN A 425 0.65 -14.68 8.20
N SER A 426 -0.35 -13.89 8.60
CA SER A 426 -1.71 -13.99 8.06
C SER A 426 -1.77 -13.49 6.62
N ASP A 427 -1.12 -12.39 6.30
CA ASP A 427 -1.02 -11.88 4.94
C ASP A 427 -0.23 -12.80 4.02
N ALA A 428 0.88 -13.35 4.51
CA ALA A 428 1.62 -14.35 3.75
C ALA A 428 0.76 -15.59 3.46
N LEU A 429 -0.04 -16.06 4.41
CA LEU A 429 -0.96 -17.18 4.22
C LEU A 429 -2.09 -16.80 3.25
N LYS A 430 -2.67 -15.61 3.38
CA LYS A 430 -3.71 -15.06 2.51
C LYS A 430 -3.24 -15.02 1.06
N MET A 431 -2.08 -14.42 0.81
CA MET A 431 -1.52 -14.25 -0.54
C MET A 431 -1.01 -15.56 -1.17
N CYS A 432 -0.47 -16.48 -0.35
CA CYS A 432 0.10 -17.73 -0.88
C CYS A 432 -0.94 -18.85 -1.04
N ARG A 433 -2.04 -18.84 -0.29
CA ARG A 433 -2.97 -19.98 -0.23
C ARG A 433 -4.42 -19.64 -0.51
N VAL A 434 -4.87 -18.43 -0.20
CA VAL A 434 -6.30 -18.08 -0.26
C VAL A 434 -6.64 -17.36 -1.57
N LEU A 435 -5.73 -16.50 -2.04
CA LEU A 435 -5.95 -15.64 -3.20
C LEU A 435 -5.12 -16.10 -4.40
N LYS A 436 -5.59 -15.74 -5.59
CA LYS A 436 -4.81 -15.87 -6.82
C LYS A 436 -3.60 -14.95 -6.75
N ARG A 437 -2.47 -15.42 -7.29
CA ARG A 437 -1.28 -14.59 -7.43
C ARG A 437 -1.60 -13.33 -8.24
N PRO A 438 -1.37 -12.13 -7.70
CA PRO A 438 -1.55 -10.89 -8.45
C PRO A 438 -0.46 -10.73 -9.53
N PHE A 439 -0.75 -9.88 -10.52
CA PHE A 439 0.27 -9.45 -11.48
C PHE A 439 1.29 -8.55 -10.78
N ALA A 440 2.55 -8.70 -11.17
CA ALA A 440 3.63 -7.87 -10.66
C ALA A 440 3.47 -6.44 -11.20
N GLU A 441 3.26 -5.48 -10.30
CA GLU A 441 3.18 -4.07 -10.63
C GLU A 441 4.42 -3.34 -10.11
N PRO A 442 5.12 -2.57 -10.95
CA PRO A 442 6.27 -1.79 -10.51
C PRO A 442 5.82 -0.61 -9.66
N SER A 443 6.51 -0.38 -8.56
CA SER A 443 6.27 0.78 -7.69
C SER A 443 7.58 1.43 -7.23
N ALA A 444 7.58 2.76 -7.18
CA ALA A 444 8.73 3.56 -6.71
C ALA A 444 8.64 3.93 -5.23
N ASN A 445 7.45 3.90 -4.64
CA ASN A 445 7.17 4.24 -3.24
C ASN A 445 5.77 3.76 -2.85
N ILE A 446 5.41 3.96 -1.58
CA ILE A 446 4.07 3.64 -1.06
C ILE A 446 2.98 4.65 -1.45
N GLY A 447 3.28 5.61 -2.34
CA GLY A 447 2.31 6.55 -2.89
C GLY A 447 1.72 7.50 -1.86
N VAL A 448 0.39 7.72 -1.96
CA VAL A 448 -0.37 8.63 -1.08
C VAL A 448 -0.32 8.20 0.39
N TRP A 449 -0.08 6.91 0.65
CA TRP A 449 0.03 6.42 2.03
C TRP A 449 1.14 7.12 2.82
N GLN A 450 2.26 7.46 2.17
CA GLN A 450 3.32 8.23 2.81
C GLN A 450 2.81 9.57 3.35
N LEU A 451 2.09 10.32 2.50
CA LEU A 451 1.48 11.59 2.89
C LEU A 451 0.42 11.41 3.99
N ALA A 452 -0.34 10.31 3.95
CA ALA A 452 -1.34 9.99 4.96
C ALA A 452 -0.70 9.79 6.35
N PHE A 453 0.37 8.98 6.44
CA PHE A 453 1.11 8.78 7.70
C PHE A 453 1.74 10.07 8.21
N GLU A 454 2.31 10.89 7.34
CA GLU A 454 2.87 12.20 7.71
C GLU A 454 1.81 13.15 8.26
N THR A 455 0.64 13.21 7.60
CA THR A 455 -0.49 14.02 8.06
C THR A 455 -1.00 13.53 9.41
N MET A 456 -1.13 12.21 9.59
CA MET A 456 -1.51 11.60 10.87
C MET A 456 -0.52 11.98 11.98
N SER A 457 0.77 11.96 11.69
CA SER A 457 1.81 12.34 12.63
C SER A 457 1.77 13.83 13.00
N VAL A 458 1.34 14.73 12.11
CA VAL A 458 1.09 16.15 12.42
C VAL A 458 -0.13 16.28 13.33
N ILE A 459 -1.24 15.64 12.99
CA ILE A 459 -2.45 15.64 13.82
C ILE A 459 -2.16 15.10 15.21
N SER A 460 -1.28 14.09 15.33
CA SER A 460 -0.90 13.51 16.64
C SER A 460 -0.16 14.50 17.53
N VAL A 461 0.65 15.40 16.98
CA VAL A 461 1.29 16.48 17.78
C VAL A 461 0.24 17.38 18.40
N VAL A 462 -0.69 17.88 17.58
CA VAL A 462 -1.77 18.77 18.04
C VAL A 462 -2.64 18.08 19.10
N THR A 463 -3.04 16.83 18.83
CA THR A 463 -3.89 16.06 19.74
C THR A 463 -3.22 15.81 21.09
N ASN A 464 -1.97 15.34 21.12
CA ASN A 464 -1.28 15.06 22.37
C ASN A 464 -0.97 16.34 23.15
N CYS A 465 -0.58 17.44 22.49
CA CYS A 465 -0.39 18.73 23.17
C CYS A 465 -1.69 19.23 23.82
N ALA A 466 -2.81 19.12 23.11
CA ALA A 466 -4.12 19.50 23.67
C ALA A 466 -4.51 18.61 24.87
N LEU A 467 -4.31 17.29 24.78
CA LEU A 467 -4.60 16.34 25.87
C LEU A 467 -3.75 16.61 27.10
N ILE A 468 -2.45 16.86 26.92
CA ILE A 468 -1.53 17.21 28.00
C ILE A 468 -1.95 18.53 28.66
N GLY A 469 -2.28 19.55 27.84
CA GLY A 469 -2.74 20.84 28.32
C GLY A 469 -4.05 20.79 29.11
N MET A 470 -4.90 19.78 28.85
CA MET A 470 -6.15 19.56 29.59
C MET A 470 -5.95 18.72 30.86
N SER A 471 -4.79 18.14 31.08
CA SER A 471 -4.55 17.28 32.25
C SER A 471 -4.68 18.08 33.55
N PRO A 472 -5.26 17.49 34.64
CA PRO A 472 -5.45 18.18 35.93
C PRO A 472 -4.13 18.67 36.54
N GLN A 473 -3.03 17.94 36.35
CA GLN A 473 -1.73 18.26 36.88
C GLN A 473 -1.12 19.49 36.21
N VAL A 474 -1.21 19.57 34.89
CA VAL A 474 -0.72 20.74 34.14
C VAL A 474 -1.58 21.97 34.45
N ASN A 475 -2.90 21.78 34.62
CA ASN A 475 -3.77 22.86 35.11
C ASN A 475 -3.42 23.32 36.53
N ALA A 476 -2.98 22.43 37.40
CA ALA A 476 -2.57 22.77 38.79
C ALA A 476 -1.27 23.60 38.85
N LEU A 477 -0.41 23.53 37.82
CA LEU A 477 0.80 24.36 37.75
C LEU A 477 0.48 25.85 37.46
N PHE A 478 -0.70 26.13 36.89
CA PHE A 478 -1.12 27.49 36.51
C PHE A 478 -2.51 27.85 37.11
N PRO A 479 -2.64 27.92 38.43
CA PRO A 479 -3.95 28.11 39.08
C PRO A 479 -4.57 29.49 38.81
N GLU A 480 -3.73 30.51 38.59
CA GLU A 480 -4.20 31.89 38.46
C GLU A 480 -4.50 32.32 37.00
N SER A 481 -3.85 31.71 36.00
CA SER A 481 -3.98 32.14 34.61
C SER A 481 -4.12 30.97 33.63
N LYS A 482 -5.38 30.67 33.25
CA LYS A 482 -5.68 29.72 32.19
C LYS A 482 -5.16 30.18 30.82
N LEU A 483 -5.03 31.49 30.63
CA LEU A 483 -4.53 32.08 29.39
C LEU A 483 -3.06 31.73 29.19
N ASP A 484 -2.23 31.86 30.24
CA ASP A 484 -0.80 31.56 30.17
C ASP A 484 -0.57 30.06 29.86
N LEU A 485 -1.39 29.18 30.46
CA LEU A 485 -1.36 27.76 30.17
C LEU A 485 -1.63 27.48 28.69
N ILE A 486 -2.69 28.09 28.12
CA ILE A 486 -3.03 27.90 26.72
C ILE A 486 -1.90 28.40 25.82
N LEU A 487 -1.32 29.57 26.12
CA LEU A 487 -0.22 30.14 25.35
C LEU A 487 1.03 29.25 25.39
N ILE A 488 1.35 28.68 26.56
CA ILE A 488 2.48 27.75 26.71
C ILE A 488 2.23 26.46 25.91
N VAL A 489 1.05 25.87 26.01
CA VAL A 489 0.70 24.65 25.27
C VAL A 489 0.78 24.89 23.76
N VAL A 490 0.27 26.02 23.27
CA VAL A 490 0.35 26.41 21.85
C VAL A 490 1.81 26.67 21.46
N ALA A 491 2.61 27.32 22.29
CA ALA A 491 4.03 27.54 22.01
C ALA A 491 4.81 26.21 21.92
N VAL A 492 4.55 25.27 22.83
CA VAL A 492 5.16 23.91 22.81
C VAL A 492 4.72 23.14 21.57
N GLU A 493 3.44 23.19 21.23
CA GLU A 493 2.91 22.56 20.00
C GLU A 493 3.63 23.08 18.76
N HIS A 494 3.74 24.40 18.59
CA HIS A 494 4.44 25.01 17.45
C HIS A 494 5.94 24.67 17.44
N ALA A 495 6.58 24.61 18.63
CA ALA A 495 7.97 24.19 18.75
C ALA A 495 8.18 22.73 18.30
N LEU A 496 7.26 21.82 18.67
CA LEU A 496 7.29 20.41 18.25
C LEU A 496 7.02 20.27 16.75
N LEU A 497 6.07 21.04 16.19
CA LEU A 497 5.83 21.09 14.76
C LEU A 497 7.05 21.62 13.99
N ALA A 498 7.65 22.71 14.49
CA ALA A 498 8.89 23.24 13.92
C ALA A 498 10.02 22.21 13.95
N LEU A 499 10.20 21.52 15.07
CA LEU A 499 11.18 20.44 15.21
C LEU A 499 10.91 19.30 14.22
N LYS A 500 9.64 18.93 14.02
CA LYS A 500 9.23 17.92 13.03
C LYS A 500 9.64 18.35 11.63
N PHE A 501 9.36 19.59 11.22
CA PHE A 501 9.76 20.11 9.91
C PHE A 501 11.29 20.20 9.77
N ILE A 502 11.99 20.60 10.83
CA ILE A 502 13.47 20.62 10.84
C ILE A 502 14.02 19.20 10.64
N LEU A 503 13.48 18.20 11.31
CA LEU A 503 13.89 16.81 11.15
C LEU A 503 13.61 16.29 9.75
N ALA A 504 12.42 16.59 9.20
CA ALA A 504 12.06 16.22 7.83
C ALA A 504 13.00 16.86 6.79
N PHE A 505 13.41 18.12 7.01
CA PHE A 505 14.37 18.80 6.15
C PHE A 505 15.82 18.31 6.33
N ALA A 506 16.21 17.98 7.57
CA ALA A 506 17.56 17.51 7.89
C ALA A 506 17.85 16.09 7.38
N ILE A 507 16.82 15.25 7.27
CA ILE A 507 16.93 13.88 6.77
C ILE A 507 16.53 13.86 5.29
N PRO A 508 17.47 13.84 4.33
CA PRO A 508 17.12 13.85 2.92
C PRO A 508 16.46 12.52 2.51
N ASP A 509 15.36 12.60 1.77
CA ASP A 509 14.59 11.44 1.26
C ASP A 509 15.46 10.44 0.49
N LYS A 510 16.44 10.94 -0.25
CA LYS A 510 17.39 10.12 -1.01
C LYS A 510 18.78 10.22 -0.42
N PRO A 511 19.42 9.10 -0.03
CA PRO A 511 20.82 9.09 0.41
C PRO A 511 21.76 9.72 -0.63
N ARG A 512 22.79 10.43 -0.19
CA ARG A 512 23.75 11.12 -1.08
C ARG A 512 24.37 10.20 -2.14
N HIS A 513 24.68 8.95 -1.77
CA HIS A 513 25.25 7.98 -2.72
C HIS A 513 24.27 7.62 -3.84
N ILE A 514 22.95 7.60 -3.57
CA ILE A 514 21.91 7.38 -4.59
C ILE A 514 21.75 8.61 -5.46
N GLN A 515 21.75 9.82 -4.87
CA GLN A 515 21.68 11.06 -5.63
C GLN A 515 22.85 11.16 -6.62
N MET A 516 24.08 10.86 -6.19
CA MET A 516 25.25 10.84 -7.07
C MET A 516 25.13 9.80 -8.19
N LYS A 517 24.65 8.60 -7.88
CA LYS A 517 24.46 7.56 -8.89
C LYS A 517 23.37 7.93 -9.91
N LEU A 518 22.27 8.54 -9.45
CA LEU A 518 21.22 9.02 -10.34
C LEU A 518 21.71 10.14 -11.26
N ALA A 519 22.45 11.13 -10.71
CA ALA A 519 23.03 12.22 -11.48
C ALA A 519 24.04 11.68 -12.53
N ARG A 520 24.81 10.65 -12.17
CA ARG A 520 25.72 9.99 -13.10
C ARG A 520 24.96 9.28 -14.23
N LEU A 521 23.91 8.51 -13.91
CA LEU A 521 23.06 7.87 -14.92
C LEU A 521 22.39 8.89 -15.85
N GLU A 522 21.94 10.02 -15.31
CA GLU A 522 21.35 11.11 -16.11
C GLU A 522 22.39 11.73 -17.03
N PHE A 523 23.61 11.98 -16.54
CA PHE A 523 24.71 12.48 -17.36
C PHE A 523 25.08 11.49 -18.47
N GLU A 524 25.27 10.22 -18.15
CA GLU A 524 25.59 9.14 -19.12
C GLU A 524 24.48 9.00 -20.18
N SER A 525 23.20 9.12 -19.79
CA SER A 525 22.07 9.08 -20.72
C SER A 525 22.05 10.28 -21.69
N LEU A 526 22.35 11.48 -21.18
CA LEU A 526 22.45 12.69 -22.00
C LEU A 526 23.64 12.63 -22.98
N GLU A 527 24.77 12.08 -22.53
CA GLU A 527 25.95 11.90 -23.37
C GLU A 527 25.68 10.88 -24.49
N ALA A 528 25.02 9.74 -24.15
CA ALA A 528 24.61 8.74 -25.14
C ALA A 528 23.64 9.34 -26.20
N LEU A 529 22.66 10.14 -25.76
CA LEU A 529 21.74 10.83 -26.67
C LEU A 529 22.48 11.81 -27.61
N LYS A 530 23.41 12.62 -27.08
CA LYS A 530 24.24 13.50 -27.91
C LYS A 530 25.05 12.73 -28.94
N HIS A 531 25.65 11.63 -28.52
CA HIS A 531 26.45 10.78 -29.42
C HIS A 531 25.58 10.15 -30.52
N GLN A 532 24.36 9.74 -30.21
CA GLN A 532 23.41 9.22 -31.18
C GLN A 532 22.95 10.31 -32.17
N GLN A 533 22.65 11.51 -31.68
CA GLN A 533 22.30 12.65 -32.54
C GLN A 533 23.44 13.01 -33.48
N MET A 534 24.70 13.04 -33.00
CA MET A 534 25.84 13.31 -33.86
C MET A 534 26.06 12.24 -34.93
N LYS A 535 25.83 10.94 -34.59
CA LYS A 535 25.88 9.86 -35.58
C LYS A 535 24.81 10.01 -36.67
N LEU A 536 23.57 10.32 -36.26
CA LEU A 536 22.48 10.58 -37.21
C LEU A 536 22.74 11.76 -38.12
N MET A 537 23.23 12.88 -37.58
CA MET A 537 23.62 14.04 -38.40
C MET A 537 24.73 13.70 -39.38
N ALA A 538 25.73 12.92 -38.95
CA ALA A 538 26.83 12.51 -39.85
C ALA A 538 26.34 11.52 -40.94
N GLN A 539 25.34 10.70 -40.67
CA GLN A 539 24.70 9.83 -41.68
C GLN A 539 23.90 10.65 -42.69
N ASN A 540 23.04 11.56 -42.23
CA ASN A 540 22.26 12.44 -43.10
C ASN A 540 23.15 13.28 -44.03
N LEU A 541 24.25 13.85 -43.50
CA LEU A 541 25.23 14.61 -44.33
C LEU A 541 25.92 13.71 -45.38
N LYS A 542 26.17 12.45 -45.09
CA LYS A 542 26.70 11.49 -46.07
C LYS A 542 25.69 11.15 -47.17
N GLU A 543 24.42 10.96 -46.79
CA GLU A 543 23.32 10.70 -47.72
C GLU A 543 23.09 11.91 -48.64
N GLU A 544 23.04 13.14 -48.13
CA GLU A 544 22.92 14.36 -48.88
C GLU A 544 24.10 14.56 -49.85
N SER A 545 25.33 14.25 -49.43
CA SER A 545 26.52 14.33 -50.28
C SER A 545 26.52 13.27 -51.41
N GLN A 546 25.96 12.08 -51.17
CA GLN A 546 25.79 11.03 -52.18
C GLN A 546 24.67 11.36 -53.17
N GLU A 547 23.57 11.97 -52.73
CA GLU A 547 22.49 12.42 -53.60
C GLU A 547 22.91 13.58 -54.49
N SER A 548 23.69 14.53 -53.97
CA SER A 548 24.21 15.63 -54.77
C SER A 548 25.21 15.17 -55.85
N SER A 549 26.11 14.22 -55.49
CA SER A 549 27.03 13.66 -56.47
C SER A 549 26.36 12.77 -57.53
N LYS A 550 25.17 12.16 -57.24
CA LYS A 550 24.34 11.45 -58.23
C LYS A 550 23.53 12.37 -59.13
N LYS A 551 23.29 13.61 -58.74
CA LYS A 551 22.60 14.61 -59.57
C LYS A 551 23.55 15.36 -60.46
N GLU A 552 24.86 15.36 -60.18
CA GLU A 552 25.89 15.95 -61.04
C GLU A 552 26.50 14.99 -62.06
N ALA A 553 26.30 13.69 -61.93
CA ALA A 553 26.68 12.66 -62.88
C ALA A 553 25.49 12.31 -63.78
#